data_0da5d0f72d71b630be71a0970036548a
#
_entry.id   0da5d0f72d71b630be71a0970036548a
#
_cell.length_a   1.000
_cell.length_b   1.000
_cell.length_c   1.000
_cell.angle_alpha   90.00
_cell.angle_beta   90.00
_cell.angle_gamma   90.00
#
_symmetry.space_group_name_H-M   'P 1'
#
loop_
_entity.id
_entity.type
_entity.pdbx_description
1 polymer ?
#
loop_
_entity_poly.entity_id
_entity_poly.type
_entity_poly.pdbx_seq_one_letter_code
_entity_poly.pdbx_strand_id
1 'polypeptide(L)'
;MSPESPHEDLRASDRDREAVAEVLHAAMAEGRLDLHEVDERLARTYAARTFAELDTVVVDLPGVALPWREDAPPLELHAARTSQSRTGVWTVPRRIDARADWGADVKLDFREVRCAHQRVDIAFTTRSGALVLVVPPDWSVDTDAVRVEGWGKVTNRHRAPAGPGRPKLVVAGTIGDGTVKTRGPYFYE
;
A
#
# COMPACT_ATOMS: atom_id res chain seq x y z
N MET A 1 -25.61 -8.71 -6.80
CA MET A 1 -24.45 -9.59 -6.93
C MET A 1 -23.26 -8.65 -6.94
N SER A 2 -22.70 -8.37 -5.75
CA SER A 2 -21.53 -7.52 -5.61
C SER A 2 -20.33 -8.26 -6.22
N PRO A 3 -19.44 -7.60 -6.96
CA PRO A 3 -18.21 -8.24 -7.45
C PRO A 3 -17.41 -8.68 -6.22
N GLU A 4 -17.14 -9.98 -6.11
CA GLU A 4 -16.19 -10.51 -5.13
C GLU A 4 -14.86 -9.78 -5.31
N SER A 5 -14.39 -9.17 -4.24
CA SER A 5 -13.12 -8.45 -4.30
C SER A 5 -11.97 -9.44 -4.48
N PRO A 6 -11.04 -9.19 -5.42
CA PRO A 6 -10.01 -10.17 -5.80
C PRO A 6 -9.08 -10.61 -4.65
N HIS A 7 -9.14 -9.96 -3.48
CA HIS A 7 -8.30 -10.29 -2.33
C HIS A 7 -8.96 -11.27 -1.34
N GLU A 8 -10.25 -11.53 -1.45
CA GLU A 8 -11.00 -12.33 -0.47
C GLU A 8 -10.43 -13.72 -0.27
N ASP A 9 -9.99 -14.38 -1.35
CA ASP A 9 -9.39 -15.71 -1.31
C ASP A 9 -7.89 -15.75 -0.98
N LEU A 10 -7.24 -14.58 -0.87
CA LEU A 10 -5.81 -14.53 -0.55
C LEU A 10 -5.56 -14.93 0.91
N ARG A 11 -4.44 -15.64 1.11
CA ARG A 11 -4.04 -16.12 2.44
C ARG A 11 -3.61 -14.97 3.34
N ALA A 12 -4.24 -14.88 4.50
CA ALA A 12 -3.82 -13.99 5.57
C ALA A 12 -2.54 -14.48 6.26
N SER A 13 -1.68 -13.56 6.61
CA SER A 13 -0.47 -13.82 7.38
C SER A 13 -0.68 -13.57 8.88
N ASP A 14 0.29 -13.95 9.73
CA ASP A 14 0.26 -13.66 11.17
C ASP A 14 0.13 -12.14 11.43
N ARG A 15 0.83 -11.33 10.63
CA ARG A 15 0.77 -9.87 10.76
C ARG A 15 -0.60 -9.29 10.39
N ASP A 16 -1.28 -9.89 9.42
CA ASP A 16 -2.62 -9.44 9.05
C ASP A 16 -3.60 -9.77 10.17
N ARG A 17 -3.45 -10.94 10.81
CA ARG A 17 -4.20 -11.29 11.99
C ARG A 17 -3.93 -10.34 13.16
N GLU A 18 -2.66 -9.95 13.36
CA GLU A 18 -2.28 -8.99 14.41
C GLU A 18 -2.89 -7.60 14.17
N ALA A 19 -2.94 -7.14 12.89
CA ALA A 19 -3.59 -5.87 12.57
C ALA A 19 -5.10 -5.88 12.92
N VAL A 20 -5.79 -7.00 12.75
CA VAL A 20 -7.19 -7.16 13.19
C VAL A 20 -7.27 -7.18 14.72
N ALA A 21 -6.34 -7.87 15.40
CA ALA A 21 -6.32 -7.91 16.86
C ALA A 21 -6.15 -6.49 17.46
N GLU A 22 -5.28 -5.65 16.89
CA GLU A 22 -5.13 -4.25 17.29
C GLU A 22 -6.45 -3.47 17.12
N VAL A 23 -7.17 -3.68 16.03
CA VAL A 23 -8.49 -3.07 15.81
C VAL A 23 -9.51 -3.49 16.87
N LEU A 24 -9.55 -4.78 17.23
CA LEU A 24 -10.45 -5.29 18.26
C LEU A 24 -10.14 -4.67 19.63
N HIS A 25 -8.84 -4.56 20.00
CA HIS A 25 -8.43 -3.91 21.23
C HIS A 25 -8.80 -2.42 21.25
N ALA A 26 -8.64 -1.72 20.13
CA ALA A 26 -9.07 -0.32 20.01
C ALA A 26 -10.59 -0.17 20.18
N ALA A 27 -11.37 -1.04 19.55
CA ALA A 27 -12.82 -1.05 19.67
C ALA A 27 -13.30 -1.33 21.11
N MET A 28 -12.59 -2.19 21.84
CA MET A 28 -12.85 -2.42 23.27
C MET A 28 -12.51 -1.17 24.10
N ALA A 29 -11.37 -0.53 23.85
CA ALA A 29 -10.98 0.70 24.55
C ALA A 29 -11.98 1.84 24.32
N GLU A 30 -12.63 1.88 23.17
CA GLU A 30 -13.70 2.83 22.83
C GLU A 30 -15.10 2.42 23.36
N GLY A 31 -15.20 1.26 24.02
CA GLY A 31 -16.45 0.74 24.56
C GLY A 31 -17.43 0.21 23.50
N ARG A 32 -16.96 -0.11 22.29
CA ARG A 32 -17.76 -0.69 21.20
C ARG A 32 -17.90 -2.21 21.30
N LEU A 33 -16.93 -2.85 21.93
CA LEU A 33 -16.92 -4.28 22.23
C LEU A 33 -16.71 -4.49 23.73
N ASP A 34 -17.35 -5.49 24.28
CA ASP A 34 -17.04 -5.94 25.64
C ASP A 34 -15.90 -6.98 25.62
N LEU A 35 -15.41 -7.35 26.82
CA LEU A 35 -14.30 -8.28 26.97
C LEU A 35 -14.61 -9.66 26.36
N HIS A 36 -15.82 -10.14 26.51
CA HIS A 36 -16.23 -11.46 26.02
C HIS A 36 -16.27 -11.47 24.48
N GLU A 37 -16.85 -10.41 23.89
CA GLU A 37 -16.87 -10.23 22.44
C GLU A 37 -15.47 -10.16 21.84
N VAL A 38 -14.54 -9.46 22.52
CA VAL A 38 -13.14 -9.38 22.09
C VAL A 38 -12.47 -10.75 22.11
N ASP A 39 -12.62 -11.52 23.18
CA ASP A 39 -12.03 -12.86 23.30
C ASP A 39 -12.53 -13.80 22.21
N GLU A 40 -13.83 -13.81 21.92
CA GLU A 40 -14.41 -14.61 20.84
C GLU A 40 -13.88 -14.18 19.46
N ARG A 41 -13.82 -12.88 19.22
CA ARG A 41 -13.34 -12.36 17.94
C ARG A 41 -11.83 -12.57 17.76
N LEU A 42 -11.03 -12.46 18.82
CA LEU A 42 -9.60 -12.80 18.77
C LEU A 42 -9.37 -14.26 18.42
N ALA A 43 -10.14 -15.19 19.03
CA ALA A 43 -10.06 -16.60 18.68
C ALA A 43 -10.36 -16.86 17.19
N ARG A 44 -11.39 -16.20 16.62
CA ARG A 44 -11.71 -16.25 15.19
C ARG A 44 -10.63 -15.61 14.34
N THR A 45 -10.07 -14.49 14.76
CA THR A 45 -8.98 -13.79 14.07
C THR A 45 -7.75 -14.67 13.91
N TYR A 46 -7.32 -15.34 14.99
CA TYR A 46 -6.14 -16.21 14.92
C TYR A 46 -6.39 -17.54 14.20
N ALA A 47 -7.65 -17.98 14.10
CA ALA A 47 -8.04 -19.14 13.29
C ALA A 47 -8.17 -18.81 11.79
N ALA A 48 -8.37 -17.54 11.44
CA ALA A 48 -8.61 -17.10 10.07
C ALA A 48 -7.42 -17.39 9.15
N ARG A 49 -7.71 -17.87 7.94
CA ARG A 49 -6.73 -18.26 6.92
C ARG A 49 -6.73 -17.31 5.72
N THR A 50 -7.83 -16.57 5.49
CA THR A 50 -8.01 -15.68 4.35
C THR A 50 -8.37 -14.27 4.81
N PHE A 51 -8.22 -13.29 3.91
CA PHE A 51 -8.68 -11.92 4.19
C PHE A 51 -10.19 -11.84 4.35
N ALA A 52 -10.97 -12.62 3.57
CA ALA A 52 -12.42 -12.70 3.75
C ALA A 52 -12.81 -13.11 5.16
N GLU A 53 -12.15 -14.13 5.72
CA GLU A 53 -12.39 -14.56 7.09
C GLU A 53 -12.05 -13.46 8.10
N LEU A 54 -10.96 -12.71 7.92
CA LEU A 54 -10.59 -11.58 8.76
C LEU A 54 -11.60 -10.42 8.65
N ASP A 55 -12.07 -10.12 7.44
CA ASP A 55 -13.04 -9.06 7.21
C ASP A 55 -14.38 -9.33 7.92
N THR A 56 -14.79 -10.60 8.01
CA THR A 56 -16.03 -10.97 8.74
C THR A 56 -15.95 -10.70 10.23
N VAL A 57 -14.76 -10.69 10.83
CA VAL A 57 -14.57 -10.46 12.27
C VAL A 57 -14.85 -9.00 12.66
N VAL A 58 -14.65 -8.07 11.74
CA VAL A 58 -14.75 -6.62 11.98
C VAL A 58 -15.80 -5.93 11.13
N VAL A 59 -16.69 -6.70 10.51
CA VAL A 59 -17.69 -6.19 9.53
C VAL A 59 -18.65 -5.16 10.11
N ASP A 60 -18.95 -5.25 11.40
CA ASP A 60 -19.87 -4.38 12.14
C ASP A 60 -19.16 -3.20 12.84
N LEU A 61 -17.84 -3.15 12.80
CA LEU A 61 -17.06 -2.07 13.41
C LEU A 61 -16.92 -0.90 12.42
N PRO A 62 -17.43 0.29 12.74
CA PRO A 62 -17.30 1.45 11.86
C PRO A 62 -15.88 2.02 11.87
N GLY A 63 -15.43 2.52 10.70
CA GLY A 63 -14.14 3.23 10.60
C GLY A 63 -12.90 2.35 10.70
N VAL A 64 -13.04 1.04 10.56
CA VAL A 64 -11.88 0.12 10.58
C VAL A 64 -11.07 0.26 9.30
N ALA A 65 -9.85 0.78 9.46
CA ALA A 65 -8.87 0.92 8.38
C ALA A 65 -7.97 -0.32 8.33
N LEU A 66 -8.33 -1.32 7.54
CA LEU A 66 -7.46 -2.46 7.27
C LEU A 66 -6.69 -2.24 5.96
N PRO A 67 -5.37 -2.46 5.93
CA PRO A 67 -4.54 -2.10 4.78
C PRO A 67 -4.92 -2.77 3.45
N TRP A 68 -5.63 -3.88 3.50
CA TRP A 68 -6.07 -4.64 2.32
C TRP A 68 -7.48 -4.28 1.82
N ARG A 69 -8.27 -3.51 2.60
CA ARG A 69 -9.63 -3.12 2.18
C ARG A 69 -9.58 -2.02 1.13
N GLU A 70 -10.55 -2.03 0.22
CA GLU A 70 -10.65 -1.01 -0.83
C GLU A 70 -10.97 0.40 -0.29
N ASP A 71 -11.66 0.46 0.85
CA ASP A 71 -12.02 1.67 1.57
C ASP A 71 -10.97 2.13 2.60
N ALA A 72 -9.84 1.40 2.72
CA ALA A 72 -8.73 1.82 3.57
C ALA A 72 -8.21 3.21 3.13
N PRO A 73 -7.92 4.11 4.09
CA PRO A 73 -7.37 5.40 3.77
C PRO A 73 -6.04 5.24 3.02
N PRO A 74 -5.73 6.15 2.08
CA PRO A 74 -4.46 6.12 1.37
C PRO A 74 -3.28 6.26 2.35
N LEU A 75 -2.16 5.63 2.02
CA LEU A 75 -0.91 5.96 2.69
C LEU A 75 -0.44 7.33 2.22
N GLU A 76 -0.46 8.31 3.10
CA GLU A 76 -0.01 9.66 2.81
C GLU A 76 1.49 9.83 3.13
N LEU A 77 2.27 10.33 2.16
CA LEU A 77 3.69 10.61 2.31
C LEU A 77 4.00 12.01 1.82
N HIS A 78 4.43 12.87 2.73
CA HIS A 78 4.72 14.27 2.44
C HIS A 78 6.19 14.60 2.76
N ALA A 79 7.02 14.63 1.74
CA ALA A 79 8.43 15.01 1.85
C ALA A 79 8.59 16.48 1.47
N ALA A 80 8.65 17.39 2.45
CA ALA A 80 8.71 18.83 2.19
C ALA A 80 10.14 19.38 2.17
N ARG A 81 10.99 18.98 3.10
CA ARG A 81 12.41 19.36 3.20
C ARG A 81 13.31 18.19 3.54
N THR A 82 12.71 17.16 4.11
CA THR A 82 13.38 15.92 4.48
C THR A 82 12.78 14.80 3.67
N SER A 83 13.61 14.00 3.04
CA SER A 83 13.17 12.84 2.28
C SER A 83 12.48 11.82 3.17
N GLN A 84 11.44 11.18 2.65
CA GLN A 84 10.71 10.13 3.33
C GLN A 84 10.94 8.79 2.64
N SER A 85 11.04 7.73 3.43
CA SER A 85 11.19 6.39 2.88
C SER A 85 10.32 5.37 3.61
N ARG A 86 9.76 4.43 2.84
CA ARG A 86 9.17 3.19 3.34
C ARG A 86 10.02 2.03 2.84
N THR A 87 10.68 1.34 3.77
CA THR A 87 11.60 0.23 3.51
C THR A 87 11.35 -0.90 4.51
N GLY A 88 11.87 -2.08 4.22
CA GLY A 88 11.68 -3.29 5.04
C GLY A 88 10.28 -3.88 4.90
N VAL A 89 9.82 -4.57 5.93
CA VAL A 89 8.52 -5.28 5.89
C VAL A 89 7.38 -4.32 6.22
N TRP A 90 6.49 -4.07 5.25
CA TRP A 90 5.27 -3.27 5.44
C TRP A 90 4.13 -3.78 4.54
N THR A 91 2.88 -3.49 4.93
CA THR A 91 1.70 -3.84 4.14
C THR A 91 1.38 -2.70 3.17
N VAL A 92 1.23 -3.05 1.90
CA VAL A 92 0.94 -2.08 0.83
C VAL A 92 -0.56 -1.83 0.78
N PRO A 93 -1.04 -0.59 1.00
CA PRO A 93 -2.43 -0.25 0.80
C PRO A 93 -2.74 -0.16 -0.70
N ARG A 94 -4.01 -0.21 -1.05
CA ARG A 94 -4.46 -0.05 -2.44
C ARG A 94 -4.07 1.29 -3.04
N ARG A 95 -4.05 2.35 -2.21
CA ARG A 95 -3.74 3.71 -2.65
C ARG A 95 -2.64 4.33 -1.81
N ILE A 96 -1.70 5.00 -2.50
CA ILE A 96 -0.61 5.76 -1.90
C ILE A 96 -0.66 7.17 -2.49
N ASP A 97 -0.80 8.17 -1.63
CA ASP A 97 -0.73 9.58 -2.01
C ASP A 97 0.61 10.15 -1.55
N ALA A 98 1.48 10.44 -2.51
CA ALA A 98 2.84 10.90 -2.25
C ALA A 98 3.05 12.31 -2.80
N ARG A 99 3.70 13.15 -2.03
CA ARG A 99 4.10 14.48 -2.43
C ARG A 99 5.54 14.77 -2.02
N ALA A 100 6.30 15.37 -2.92
CA ALA A 100 7.67 15.77 -2.66
C ALA A 100 7.86 17.23 -3.09
N ASP A 101 8.41 18.05 -2.19
CA ASP A 101 8.66 19.47 -2.44
C ASP A 101 10.09 19.83 -2.03
N TRP A 102 10.63 20.93 -2.56
CA TRP A 102 11.92 21.51 -2.19
C TRP A 102 13.12 20.56 -2.35
N GLY A 103 13.09 19.70 -3.38
CA GLY A 103 14.16 18.75 -3.65
C GLY A 103 14.20 17.53 -2.72
N ALA A 104 13.21 17.36 -1.86
CA ALA A 104 13.07 16.17 -1.05
C ALA A 104 12.55 14.98 -1.88
N ASP A 105 12.88 13.76 -1.48
CA ASP A 105 12.51 12.55 -2.19
C ASP A 105 11.54 11.68 -1.38
N VAL A 106 10.64 11.01 -2.06
CA VAL A 106 9.86 9.91 -1.53
C VAL A 106 10.40 8.60 -2.10
N LYS A 107 10.85 7.69 -1.24
CA LYS A 107 11.32 6.36 -1.62
C LYS A 107 10.36 5.29 -1.09
N LEU A 108 9.86 4.44 -1.99
CA LEU A 108 9.05 3.28 -1.66
C LEU A 108 9.78 2.01 -2.10
N ASP A 109 10.05 1.13 -1.14
CA ASP A 109 10.72 -0.13 -1.37
C ASP A 109 9.71 -1.29 -1.23
N PHE A 110 9.46 -1.96 -2.35
CA PHE A 110 8.49 -3.06 -2.46
C PHE A 110 9.14 -4.44 -2.41
N ARG A 111 10.40 -4.57 -2.04
CA ARG A 111 11.11 -5.86 -2.05
C ARG A 111 10.63 -6.83 -0.97
N GLU A 112 10.33 -6.32 0.21
CA GLU A 112 9.96 -7.11 1.39
C GLU A 112 8.56 -6.79 1.89
N VAL A 113 7.66 -6.46 0.95
CA VAL A 113 6.30 -6.03 1.30
C VAL A 113 5.30 -7.17 1.25
N ARG A 114 4.18 -6.96 1.93
CA ARG A 114 2.96 -7.74 1.79
C ARG A 114 1.97 -6.91 0.98
N CYS A 115 1.54 -7.43 -0.15
CA CYS A 115 0.58 -6.78 -1.02
C CYS A 115 -0.54 -7.76 -1.35
N ALA A 116 -1.74 -7.47 -0.86
CA ALA A 116 -2.94 -8.22 -1.16
C ALA A 116 -3.63 -7.75 -2.46
N HIS A 117 -3.20 -6.60 -3.01
CA HIS A 117 -3.83 -5.98 -4.16
C HIS A 117 -3.13 -6.35 -5.46
N GLN A 118 -3.89 -6.71 -6.48
CA GLN A 118 -3.35 -6.89 -7.85
C GLN A 118 -2.99 -5.56 -8.51
N ARG A 119 -3.58 -4.46 -8.02
CA ARG A 119 -3.32 -3.11 -8.49
C ARG A 119 -3.15 -2.17 -7.29
N VAL A 120 -2.08 -1.37 -7.33
CA VAL A 120 -1.80 -0.32 -6.35
C VAL A 120 -1.70 1.00 -7.09
N ASP A 121 -2.54 1.96 -6.73
CA ASP A 121 -2.57 3.28 -7.33
C ASP A 121 -1.70 4.23 -6.51
N ILE A 122 -0.71 4.86 -7.15
CA ILE A 122 0.22 5.82 -6.55
C ILE A 122 -0.02 7.19 -7.18
N ALA A 123 -0.63 8.09 -6.43
CA ALA A 123 -0.74 9.48 -6.84
C ALA A 123 0.53 10.22 -6.38
N PHE A 124 1.27 10.82 -7.33
CA PHE A 124 2.49 11.55 -7.03
C PHE A 124 2.48 12.96 -7.62
N THR A 125 2.75 13.93 -6.77
CA THR A 125 2.85 15.33 -7.20
C THR A 125 4.14 15.92 -6.65
N THR A 126 4.88 16.62 -7.52
CA THR A 126 6.08 17.37 -7.10
C THR A 126 6.34 18.54 -8.02
N ARG A 127 6.87 19.61 -7.45
CA ARG A 127 7.49 20.69 -8.24
C ARG A 127 8.96 20.40 -8.50
N SER A 128 9.69 19.94 -7.46
CA SER A 128 11.11 19.60 -7.55
C SER A 128 11.44 18.57 -6.48
N GLY A 129 11.61 17.35 -6.83
CA GLY A 129 11.87 16.22 -5.93
C GLY A 129 11.73 14.91 -6.68
N ALA A 130 11.97 13.78 -6.05
CA ALA A 130 11.87 12.51 -6.73
C ALA A 130 10.91 11.52 -6.04
N LEU A 131 10.25 10.71 -6.85
CA LEU A 131 9.66 9.45 -6.45
C LEU A 131 10.58 8.32 -6.91
N VAL A 132 11.10 7.57 -5.96
CA VAL A 132 11.95 6.41 -6.22
C VAL A 132 11.22 5.14 -5.79
N LEU A 133 10.88 4.29 -6.76
CA LEU A 133 10.24 3.01 -6.53
C LEU A 133 11.29 1.90 -6.70
N VAL A 134 11.56 1.14 -5.64
CA VAL A 134 12.36 -0.08 -5.71
C VAL A 134 11.40 -1.25 -5.80
N VAL A 135 11.40 -1.93 -6.95
CA VAL A 135 10.34 -2.86 -7.33
C VAL A 135 10.92 -4.24 -7.60
N PRO A 136 10.30 -5.33 -7.12
CA PRO A 136 10.67 -6.69 -7.49
C PRO A 136 10.61 -6.90 -9.02
N PRO A 137 11.42 -7.81 -9.58
CA PRO A 137 11.51 -7.99 -11.03
C PRO A 137 10.23 -8.57 -11.66
N ASP A 138 9.40 -9.22 -10.86
CA ASP A 138 8.14 -9.85 -11.26
C ASP A 138 6.90 -8.94 -11.15
N TRP A 139 7.09 -7.70 -10.65
CA TRP A 139 6.05 -6.67 -10.63
C TRP A 139 6.16 -5.75 -11.83
N SER A 140 5.05 -5.15 -12.23
CA SER A 140 5.04 -4.13 -13.29
C SER A 140 4.76 -2.75 -12.73
N VAL A 141 5.25 -1.73 -13.44
CA VAL A 141 4.97 -0.33 -13.13
C VAL A 141 4.47 0.36 -14.37
N ASP A 142 3.31 0.99 -14.24
CA ASP A 142 2.74 1.86 -15.27
C ASP A 142 2.96 3.31 -14.84
N THR A 143 3.52 4.10 -15.71
CA THR A 143 3.80 5.53 -15.48
C THR A 143 3.20 6.42 -16.55
N ASP A 144 2.33 5.88 -17.41
CA ASP A 144 1.82 6.58 -18.58
C ASP A 144 0.87 7.74 -18.20
N ALA A 145 0.30 7.69 -17.00
CA ALA A 145 -0.53 8.76 -16.44
C ALA A 145 0.26 9.86 -15.69
N VAL A 146 1.60 9.82 -15.72
CA VAL A 146 2.43 10.89 -15.15
C VAL A 146 2.60 12.02 -16.16
N ARG A 147 2.16 13.22 -15.81
CA ARG A 147 2.32 14.43 -16.60
C ARG A 147 3.58 15.18 -16.19
N VAL A 148 4.39 15.58 -17.17
CA VAL A 148 5.60 16.38 -16.97
C VAL A 148 5.32 17.79 -17.44
N GLU A 149 5.35 18.76 -16.55
CA GLU A 149 5.06 20.19 -16.85
C GLU A 149 6.33 21.07 -16.93
N GLY A 150 7.50 20.50 -16.61
CA GLY A 150 8.79 21.20 -16.62
C GLY A 150 9.90 20.36 -17.24
N TRP A 151 11.08 20.43 -16.63
CA TRP A 151 12.26 19.65 -17.03
C TRP A 151 12.34 18.28 -16.38
N GLY A 152 11.25 17.85 -15.77
CA GLY A 152 11.17 16.58 -15.07
C GLY A 152 11.41 15.37 -15.96
N LYS A 153 11.73 14.24 -15.34
CA LYS A 153 12.04 13.01 -16.06
C LYS A 153 11.35 11.79 -15.46
N VAL A 154 10.77 10.96 -16.31
CA VAL A 154 10.23 9.66 -15.93
C VAL A 154 11.14 8.56 -16.49
N THR A 155 11.67 7.71 -15.59
CA THR A 155 12.49 6.56 -15.96
C THR A 155 11.85 5.30 -15.40
N ASN A 156 11.18 4.53 -16.25
CA ASN A 156 10.52 3.28 -15.87
C ASN A 156 11.26 2.08 -16.49
N ARG A 157 11.82 1.22 -15.62
CA ARG A 157 12.52 -0.01 -16.01
C ARG A 157 11.68 -1.29 -15.82
N HIS A 158 10.42 -1.16 -15.37
CA HIS A 158 9.50 -2.27 -15.05
C HIS A 158 8.21 -2.19 -15.90
N ARG A 159 8.36 -1.94 -17.19
CA ARG A 159 7.23 -1.86 -18.15
C ARG A 159 6.69 -3.21 -18.59
N ALA A 160 7.46 -4.29 -18.40
CA ALA A 160 6.99 -5.62 -18.74
C ALA A 160 5.73 -5.97 -17.94
N PRO A 161 4.82 -6.79 -18.50
CA PRO A 161 3.66 -7.26 -17.75
C PRO A 161 4.09 -7.92 -16.45
N ALA A 162 3.30 -7.72 -15.38
CA ALA A 162 3.52 -8.41 -14.12
C ALA A 162 3.39 -9.93 -14.31
N GLY A 163 4.14 -10.69 -13.53
CA GLY A 163 3.98 -12.13 -13.46
C GLY A 163 2.57 -12.53 -12.99
N PRO A 164 2.14 -13.76 -13.21
CA PRO A 164 0.82 -14.24 -12.77
C PRO A 164 0.61 -13.99 -11.26
N GLY A 165 -0.52 -13.33 -10.91
CA GLY A 165 -0.85 -12.99 -9.53
C GLY A 165 0.05 -11.95 -8.87
N ARG A 166 0.89 -11.24 -9.63
CA ARG A 166 1.76 -10.19 -9.12
C ARG A 166 1.16 -8.80 -9.29
N PRO A 167 1.41 -7.88 -8.34
CA PRO A 167 0.86 -6.54 -8.39
C PRO A 167 1.36 -5.71 -9.57
N LYS A 168 0.48 -4.85 -10.06
CA LYS A 168 0.79 -3.74 -10.96
C LYS A 168 0.73 -2.43 -10.18
N LEU A 169 1.83 -1.68 -10.15
CA LEU A 169 1.84 -0.32 -9.63
C LEU A 169 1.43 0.65 -10.75
N VAL A 170 0.48 1.51 -10.49
CA VAL A 170 0.02 2.54 -11.43
C VAL A 170 0.35 3.91 -10.83
N VAL A 171 1.30 4.60 -11.44
CA VAL A 171 1.72 5.93 -11.01
C VAL A 171 1.04 6.98 -11.87
N ALA A 172 0.35 7.91 -11.22
CA ALA A 172 -0.31 9.03 -11.85
C ALA A 172 0.01 10.34 -11.12
N GLY A 173 -0.12 11.46 -11.80
CA GLY A 173 0.04 12.78 -11.20
C GLY A 173 0.89 13.72 -12.04
N THR A 174 1.37 14.79 -11.41
CA THR A 174 2.07 15.88 -12.12
C THR A 174 3.45 16.12 -11.51
N ILE A 175 4.48 16.18 -12.35
CA ILE A 175 5.84 16.53 -11.95
C ILE A 175 6.30 17.76 -12.72
N GLY A 176 6.87 18.72 -12.01
CA GLY A 176 7.55 19.87 -12.60
C GLY A 176 8.99 19.50 -13.03
N ASP A 177 9.98 19.98 -12.31
CA ASP A 177 11.40 19.65 -12.53
C ASP A 177 11.84 18.38 -11.77
N GLY A 178 10.89 17.66 -11.22
CA GLY A 178 11.13 16.46 -10.45
C GLY A 178 11.34 15.20 -11.28
N THR A 179 11.48 14.06 -10.60
CA THR A 179 11.77 12.80 -11.27
C THR A 179 10.90 11.66 -10.72
N VAL A 180 10.46 10.77 -11.61
CA VAL A 180 9.94 9.45 -11.24
C VAL A 180 10.92 8.40 -11.73
N LYS A 181 11.42 7.56 -10.82
CA LYS A 181 12.39 6.50 -11.15
C LYS A 181 11.94 5.16 -10.60
N THR A 182 11.95 4.12 -11.44
CA THR A 182 11.84 2.74 -10.98
C THR A 182 13.22 2.09 -10.99
N ARG A 183 13.54 1.32 -9.96
CA ARG A 183 14.81 0.57 -9.82
C ARG A 183 14.52 -0.88 -9.51
N GLY A 184 15.32 -1.80 -10.05
CA GLY A 184 15.33 -3.20 -9.65
C GLY A 184 16.09 -3.42 -8.34
N PRO A 185 16.00 -4.64 -7.75
CA PRO A 185 16.57 -4.97 -6.45
C PRO A 185 18.11 -4.96 -6.39
N TYR A 186 18.81 -4.97 -7.53
CA TYR A 186 20.25 -5.18 -7.61
C TYR A 186 21.09 -3.96 -8.01
N PHE A 187 20.56 -2.75 -7.96
CA PHE A 187 21.38 -1.56 -8.21
C PHE A 187 21.93 -1.03 -6.89
N TYR A 188 23.15 -1.45 -6.57
CA TYR A 188 24.07 -0.69 -5.73
C TYR A 188 24.57 0.48 -6.58
N GLU A 189 24.12 1.67 -6.26
CA GLU A 189 24.81 2.96 -6.41
C GLU A 189 24.19 3.96 -5.45
#